data_ab76fa2efa53c35a3615eeb6ef16ee54
#
_entry.id   ab76fa2efa53c35a3615eeb6ef16ee54
#
_cell.length_a   1.000
_cell.length_b   1.000
_cell.length_c   1.000
_cell.angle_alpha   90.00
_cell.angle_beta   90.00
_cell.angle_gamma   90.00
#
_symmetry.space_group_name_H-M   'P 1'
#
loop_
_entity.id
_entity.type
_entity.pdbx_description
1 polymer ?
#
loop_
_entity_poly.entity_id
_entity_poly.type
_entity_poly.pdbx_seq_one_letter_code
_entity_poly.pdbx_strand_id
1 'polypeptide(L)'
;MFRSTLTAAVLTAVTAAGASAEDTVTIEFAYPYSATFDVTYDAIMPKFKEKHPNIEVKIRASYENYEDGTNTILREAVSGNLPDVTMQGLNRQAILVDKGIAKSLEPFIAKEADFAKDGYHQAMLSLSTFNDAVHGLPFSVSLPVGYYNMDALNAAGITETPKTWDEVIGACEKLQANGVKHPMFWGWNITGNWFFQALMWTQDKPTVEGAAMNLDTPEALAALETMQKLVKGCDMQNLSTKDSFSAFASGQVPMFFWSTSSVGRVDRANVDFTFKTDVYPGMGGAPLGLPAGGNAALLTSTSDDPAVLEAAWAWLTFITSGEGAAEVAKTTGYMPPNKAANDVILADFYEQNANKKTAVDQLPLLRDWQAYPGDNGLAITQILYDGLERIVTGDATDMKELQQELVEEVNDLLPNS
;
A
#
# COMPACT_ATOMS: atom_id res chain seq x y z
N MET A 1 -8.39 -85.97 42.43
CA MET A 1 -7.66 -84.74 42.74
C MET A 1 -7.55 -83.92 41.46
N PHE A 2 -8.50 -83.01 41.24
CA PHE A 2 -8.43 -82.10 40.10
C PHE A 2 -8.21 -80.64 40.66
N ARG A 3 -7.12 -80.08 40.26
CA ARG A 3 -6.79 -78.64 40.55
C ARG A 3 -7.26 -77.78 39.40
N SER A 4 -8.23 -76.96 39.66
CA SER A 4 -8.69 -75.88 38.72
C SER A 4 -7.81 -74.66 38.90
N THR A 5 -7.11 -74.26 37.84
CA THR A 5 -6.40 -73.01 37.77
C THR A 5 -7.32 -71.94 37.18
N LEU A 6 -7.68 -70.89 37.97
CA LEU A 6 -8.36 -69.67 37.51
C LEU A 6 -7.31 -68.76 36.90
N THR A 7 -7.48 -68.45 35.61
CA THR A 7 -6.72 -67.39 34.92
C THR A 7 -7.51 -66.06 34.99
N ALA A 8 -6.98 -65.13 35.71
CA ALA A 8 -7.56 -63.79 35.76
C ALA A 8 -7.13 -62.98 34.51
N ALA A 9 -8.07 -62.58 33.66
CA ALA A 9 -7.84 -61.65 32.57
C ALA A 9 -7.92 -60.19 33.08
N VAL A 10 -6.80 -59.51 33.04
CA VAL A 10 -6.74 -58.05 33.30
C VAL A 10 -7.17 -57.29 32.04
N LEU A 11 -8.34 -56.70 32.05
CA LEU A 11 -8.80 -55.77 31.01
C LEU A 11 -8.13 -54.39 31.26
N THR A 12 -7.14 -54.04 30.45
CA THR A 12 -6.58 -52.70 30.43
C THR A 12 -7.51 -51.79 29.61
N ALA A 13 -8.29 -50.97 30.28
CA ALA A 13 -9.07 -49.91 29.63
C ALA A 13 -8.12 -48.79 29.14
N VAL A 14 -7.87 -48.78 27.83
CA VAL A 14 -7.22 -47.61 27.18
C VAL A 14 -8.27 -46.52 27.11
N THR A 15 -8.20 -45.54 28.02
CA THR A 15 -8.91 -44.26 27.88
C THR A 15 -8.26 -43.49 26.71
N ALA A 16 -8.88 -43.56 25.54
CA ALA A 16 -8.61 -42.57 24.48
C ALA A 16 -9.04 -41.19 25.03
N ALA A 17 -8.07 -40.35 25.41
CA ALA A 17 -8.32 -38.97 25.62
C ALA A 17 -8.77 -38.41 24.24
N GLY A 18 -10.08 -38.23 24.08
CA GLY A 18 -10.62 -37.49 22.95
C GLY A 18 -10.03 -36.08 23.02
N ALA A 19 -9.18 -35.76 22.06
CA ALA A 19 -8.89 -34.37 21.79
C ALA A 19 -10.26 -33.73 21.48
N SER A 20 -10.73 -32.87 22.38
CA SER A 20 -11.84 -31.98 22.08
C SER A 20 -11.41 -31.17 20.86
N ALA A 21 -12.09 -31.34 19.73
CA ALA A 21 -11.93 -30.41 18.63
C ALA A 21 -12.32 -29.05 19.21
N GLU A 22 -11.36 -28.14 19.33
CA GLU A 22 -11.65 -26.76 19.67
C GLU A 22 -12.69 -26.23 18.65
N ASP A 23 -13.73 -25.58 19.13
CA ASP A 23 -14.76 -25.03 18.26
C ASP A 23 -14.11 -24.06 17.28
N THR A 24 -14.45 -24.21 15.99
CA THR A 24 -13.90 -23.34 14.94
C THR A 24 -14.43 -21.92 15.11
N VAL A 25 -13.52 -20.98 15.29
CA VAL A 25 -13.83 -19.55 15.34
C VAL A 25 -13.71 -18.99 13.94
N THR A 26 -14.75 -18.28 13.49
CA THR A 26 -14.76 -17.62 12.18
C THR A 26 -14.59 -16.10 12.35
N ILE A 27 -13.70 -15.51 11.58
CA ILE A 27 -13.53 -14.05 11.47
C ILE A 27 -13.75 -13.60 10.02
N GLU A 28 -14.20 -12.37 9.84
CA GLU A 28 -14.35 -11.75 8.53
C GLU A 28 -13.22 -10.76 8.25
N PHE A 29 -12.66 -10.86 7.04
CA PHE A 29 -11.53 -10.07 6.60
C PHE A 29 -11.83 -9.38 5.28
N ALA A 30 -11.51 -8.08 5.17
CA ALA A 30 -11.71 -7.28 3.97
C ALA A 30 -10.44 -6.50 3.59
N TYR A 31 -10.14 -6.45 2.28
CA TYR A 31 -8.94 -5.79 1.75
C TYR A 31 -9.20 -5.17 0.37
N PRO A 32 -8.42 -4.15 -0.04
CA PRO A 32 -8.50 -3.53 -1.35
C PRO A 32 -7.63 -4.23 -2.39
N TYR A 33 -7.80 -3.85 -3.67
CA TYR A 33 -6.90 -4.21 -4.77
C TYR A 33 -6.71 -5.71 -4.98
N SER A 34 -7.78 -6.45 -5.27
CA SER A 34 -7.73 -7.90 -5.55
C SER A 34 -6.62 -8.28 -6.54
N ALA A 35 -6.47 -7.53 -7.64
CA ALA A 35 -5.42 -7.78 -8.65
C ALA A 35 -3.98 -7.75 -8.09
N THR A 36 -3.76 -7.12 -6.95
CA THR A 36 -2.47 -7.03 -6.27
C THR A 36 -2.34 -8.06 -5.15
N PHE A 37 -3.38 -8.20 -4.32
CA PHE A 37 -3.28 -8.92 -3.05
C PHE A 37 -3.89 -10.31 -3.05
N ASP A 38 -4.73 -10.71 -4.02
CA ASP A 38 -5.28 -12.07 -4.06
C ASP A 38 -4.14 -13.11 -4.01
N VAL A 39 -3.12 -12.95 -4.87
CA VAL A 39 -1.95 -13.85 -4.91
C VAL A 39 -1.18 -13.88 -3.58
N THR A 40 -1.18 -12.79 -2.83
CA THR A 40 -0.52 -12.70 -1.53
C THR A 40 -1.31 -13.49 -0.49
N TYR A 41 -2.62 -13.27 -0.41
CA TYR A 41 -3.46 -13.98 0.56
C TYR A 41 -3.62 -15.46 0.20
N ASP A 42 -3.64 -15.83 -1.08
CA ASP A 42 -3.59 -17.24 -1.52
C ASP A 42 -2.32 -17.95 -1.01
N ALA A 43 -1.19 -17.25 -0.94
CA ALA A 43 0.06 -17.79 -0.41
C ALA A 43 0.10 -17.81 1.13
N ILE A 44 -0.58 -16.86 1.81
CA ILE A 44 -0.62 -16.75 3.27
C ILE A 44 -1.60 -17.74 3.90
N MET A 45 -2.80 -17.89 3.33
CA MET A 45 -3.90 -18.66 3.94
C MET A 45 -3.54 -20.12 4.31
N PRO A 46 -2.86 -20.91 3.45
CA PRO A 46 -2.47 -22.28 3.83
C PRO A 46 -1.54 -22.31 5.03
N LYS A 47 -0.59 -21.37 5.11
CA LYS A 47 0.38 -21.26 6.21
C LYS A 47 -0.29 -20.86 7.52
N PHE A 48 -1.24 -19.94 7.44
CA PHE A 48 -2.05 -19.54 8.59
C PHE A 48 -2.88 -20.72 9.10
N LYS A 49 -3.56 -21.44 8.21
CA LYS A 49 -4.39 -22.58 8.56
C LYS A 49 -3.60 -23.73 9.21
N GLU A 50 -2.35 -23.93 8.80
CA GLU A 50 -1.45 -24.90 9.41
C GLU A 50 -1.15 -24.56 10.88
N LYS A 51 -0.90 -23.26 11.19
CA LYS A 51 -0.59 -22.80 12.54
C LYS A 51 -1.83 -22.59 13.42
N HIS A 52 -2.96 -22.25 12.81
CA HIS A 52 -4.22 -21.93 13.49
C HIS A 52 -5.38 -22.76 12.91
N PRO A 53 -5.37 -24.10 13.09
CA PRO A 53 -6.35 -25.00 12.46
C PRO A 53 -7.79 -24.77 12.91
N ASN A 54 -7.98 -24.13 14.08
CA ASN A 54 -9.27 -23.79 14.67
C ASN A 54 -9.79 -22.39 14.27
N ILE A 55 -9.06 -21.62 13.43
CA ILE A 55 -9.52 -20.32 12.95
C ILE A 55 -9.87 -20.40 11.46
N GLU A 56 -11.05 -19.92 11.10
CA GLU A 56 -11.50 -19.74 9.72
C GLU A 56 -11.54 -18.25 9.39
N VAL A 57 -10.80 -17.85 8.34
CA VAL A 57 -10.83 -16.47 7.83
C VAL A 57 -11.72 -16.42 6.60
N LYS A 58 -12.85 -15.73 6.70
CA LYS A 58 -13.75 -15.46 5.56
C LYS A 58 -13.42 -14.15 4.92
N ILE A 59 -12.96 -14.21 3.67
CA ILE A 59 -12.70 -13.02 2.87
C ILE A 59 -14.03 -12.47 2.35
N ARG A 60 -14.28 -11.18 2.62
CA ARG A 60 -15.39 -10.42 2.00
C ARG A 60 -14.99 -9.98 0.58
N ALA A 61 -15.96 -9.46 -0.17
CA ALA A 61 -15.66 -8.82 -1.45
C ALA A 61 -14.61 -7.72 -1.27
N SER A 62 -13.60 -7.71 -2.14
CA SER A 62 -12.51 -6.74 -2.07
C SER A 62 -13.00 -5.33 -2.47
N TYR A 63 -12.42 -4.32 -1.85
CA TYR A 63 -12.62 -2.93 -2.23
C TYR A 63 -11.86 -2.60 -3.52
N GLU A 64 -12.37 -1.64 -4.29
CA GLU A 64 -11.69 -1.19 -5.50
C GLU A 64 -10.33 -0.55 -5.17
N ASN A 65 -10.32 0.35 -4.19
CA ASN A 65 -9.15 1.09 -3.72
C ASN A 65 -9.31 1.46 -2.24
N TYR A 66 -8.38 2.25 -1.67
CA TYR A 66 -8.44 2.65 -0.26
C TYR A 66 -9.58 3.63 0.03
N GLU A 67 -9.93 4.52 -0.89
CA GLU A 67 -11.08 5.44 -0.73
C GLU A 67 -12.39 4.66 -0.66
N ASP A 68 -12.61 3.72 -1.58
CA ASP A 68 -13.79 2.86 -1.57
C ASP A 68 -13.84 2.02 -0.29
N GLY A 69 -12.70 1.46 0.13
CA GLY A 69 -12.57 0.73 1.40
C GLY A 69 -12.98 1.57 2.60
N THR A 70 -12.44 2.79 2.71
CA THR A 70 -12.77 3.70 3.81
C THR A 70 -14.25 4.09 3.80
N ASN A 71 -14.79 4.48 2.63
CA ASN A 71 -16.21 4.81 2.47
C ASN A 71 -17.12 3.62 2.84
N THR A 72 -16.72 2.40 2.46
CA THR A 72 -17.49 1.20 2.77
C THR A 72 -17.49 0.93 4.28
N ILE A 73 -16.32 0.99 4.94
CA ILE A 73 -16.23 0.81 6.39
C ILE A 73 -17.03 1.86 7.16
N LEU A 74 -16.98 3.13 6.72
CA LEU A 74 -17.79 4.19 7.34
C LEU A 74 -19.31 3.91 7.23
N ARG A 75 -19.79 3.41 6.08
CA ARG A 75 -21.20 3.01 5.89
C ARG A 75 -21.57 1.77 6.71
N GLU A 76 -20.69 0.77 6.74
CA GLU A 76 -20.91 -0.48 7.49
C GLU A 76 -20.89 -0.25 9.00
N ALA A 77 -20.10 0.70 9.48
CA ALA A 77 -20.12 1.10 10.90
C ALA A 77 -21.51 1.60 11.35
N VAL A 78 -22.20 2.37 10.49
CA VAL A 78 -23.57 2.84 10.79
C VAL A 78 -24.57 1.70 10.87
N SER A 79 -24.39 0.65 10.08
CA SER A 79 -25.27 -0.53 10.06
C SER A 79 -24.86 -1.63 11.05
N GLY A 80 -23.72 -1.49 11.72
CA GLY A 80 -23.17 -2.48 12.65
C GLY A 80 -22.67 -3.76 11.95
N ASN A 81 -22.30 -3.68 10.68
CA ASN A 81 -21.87 -4.83 9.86
C ASN A 81 -20.39 -4.73 9.46
N LEU A 82 -19.53 -4.35 10.40
CA LEU A 82 -18.08 -4.26 10.16
C LEU A 82 -17.44 -5.65 10.01
N PRO A 83 -16.41 -5.81 9.15
CA PRO A 83 -15.54 -6.97 9.22
C PRO A 83 -14.75 -6.96 10.53
N ASP A 84 -14.26 -8.12 10.97
CA ASP A 84 -13.40 -8.18 12.15
C ASP A 84 -12.05 -7.51 11.90
N VAL A 85 -11.50 -7.70 10.70
CA VAL A 85 -10.24 -7.10 10.27
C VAL A 85 -10.41 -6.47 8.88
N THR A 86 -9.91 -5.25 8.72
CA THR A 86 -9.88 -4.56 7.43
C THR A 86 -8.50 -4.00 7.11
N MET A 87 -8.14 -4.00 5.83
CA MET A 87 -6.93 -3.37 5.34
C MET A 87 -7.24 -1.96 4.85
N GLN A 88 -6.57 -0.97 5.44
CA GLN A 88 -6.80 0.44 5.13
C GLN A 88 -5.51 1.13 4.70
N GLY A 89 -5.60 2.05 3.76
CA GLY A 89 -4.46 2.87 3.35
C GLY A 89 -3.84 3.60 4.54
N LEU A 90 -2.50 3.74 4.54
CA LEU A 90 -1.80 4.40 5.64
C LEU A 90 -2.33 5.82 5.90
N ASN A 91 -2.80 6.51 4.87
CA ASN A 91 -3.41 7.84 4.96
C ASN A 91 -4.91 7.84 5.31
N ARG A 92 -5.52 6.67 5.57
CA ARG A 92 -6.96 6.54 5.82
C ARG A 92 -7.32 6.07 7.22
N GLN A 93 -6.32 5.79 8.05
CA GLN A 93 -6.54 5.23 9.38
C GLN A 93 -7.12 6.26 10.36
N ALA A 94 -6.64 7.49 10.32
CA ALA A 94 -7.00 8.53 11.29
C ALA A 94 -8.52 8.71 11.44
N ILE A 95 -9.26 8.83 10.34
CA ILE A 95 -10.71 9.00 10.37
C ILE A 95 -11.43 7.80 11.03
N LEU A 96 -10.91 6.58 10.87
CA LEU A 96 -11.49 5.39 11.48
C LEU A 96 -11.17 5.32 12.99
N VAL A 97 -10.01 5.83 13.40
CA VAL A 97 -9.64 5.99 14.81
C VAL A 97 -10.49 7.06 15.48
N ASP A 98 -10.61 8.23 14.89
CA ASP A 98 -11.37 9.37 15.43
C ASP A 98 -12.87 9.03 15.61
N LYS A 99 -13.40 8.18 14.72
CA LYS A 99 -14.79 7.69 14.82
C LYS A 99 -14.93 6.45 15.71
N GLY A 100 -13.85 5.97 16.35
CA GLY A 100 -13.88 4.81 17.25
C GLY A 100 -14.14 3.47 16.54
N ILE A 101 -13.96 3.41 15.21
CA ILE A 101 -14.15 2.21 14.39
C ILE A 101 -12.92 1.31 14.50
N ALA A 102 -11.72 1.86 14.32
CA ALA A 102 -10.47 1.15 14.54
C ALA A 102 -10.16 1.06 16.04
N LYS A 103 -10.09 -0.16 16.54
CA LYS A 103 -9.82 -0.40 17.97
C LYS A 103 -8.34 -0.19 18.31
N SER A 104 -8.02 0.25 19.53
CA SER A 104 -6.65 0.23 20.03
C SER A 104 -6.15 -1.21 20.16
N LEU A 105 -4.94 -1.45 19.71
CA LEU A 105 -4.27 -2.75 19.79
C LEU A 105 -3.45 -2.91 21.08
N GLU A 106 -3.32 -1.86 21.92
CA GLU A 106 -2.53 -1.88 23.15
C GLU A 106 -2.91 -3.03 24.11
N PRO A 107 -4.21 -3.40 24.30
CA PRO A 107 -4.58 -4.52 25.15
C PRO A 107 -4.09 -5.87 24.67
N PHE A 108 -3.86 -6.03 23.37
CA PHE A 108 -3.32 -7.25 22.76
C PHE A 108 -1.79 -7.23 22.81
N ILE A 109 -1.17 -6.11 22.43
CA ILE A 109 0.30 -5.93 22.47
C ILE A 109 0.84 -6.16 23.88
N ALA A 110 0.14 -5.69 24.91
CA ALA A 110 0.54 -5.87 26.31
C ALA A 110 0.57 -7.34 26.77
N LYS A 111 -0.12 -8.24 26.06
CA LYS A 111 -0.12 -9.68 26.34
C LYS A 111 1.00 -10.43 25.60
N GLU A 112 1.59 -9.83 24.56
CA GLU A 112 2.65 -10.44 23.76
C GLU A 112 4.00 -10.26 24.45
N ALA A 113 4.59 -11.37 24.92
CA ALA A 113 5.87 -11.33 25.65
C ALA A 113 7.04 -10.86 24.77
N ASP A 114 6.96 -11.05 23.47
CA ASP A 114 8.05 -10.88 22.52
C ASP A 114 7.69 -10.00 21.30
N PHE A 115 6.68 -9.13 21.41
CA PHE A 115 6.15 -8.32 20.30
C PHE A 115 7.26 -7.59 19.49
N ALA A 116 8.25 -7.02 20.19
CA ALA A 116 9.39 -6.38 19.53
C ALA A 116 10.28 -7.38 18.77
N LYS A 117 10.38 -8.64 19.25
CA LYS A 117 11.18 -9.70 18.60
C LYS A 117 10.52 -10.23 17.34
N ASP A 118 9.20 -10.10 17.21
CA ASP A 118 8.46 -10.45 16.00
C ASP A 118 8.72 -9.47 14.84
N GLY A 119 9.61 -8.50 15.07
CA GLY A 119 10.09 -7.57 14.06
C GLY A 119 9.35 -6.24 14.02
N TYR A 120 8.43 -6.01 14.95
CA TYR A 120 7.77 -4.71 15.11
C TYR A 120 8.69 -3.74 15.83
N HIS A 121 8.98 -2.62 15.21
CA HIS A 121 9.74 -1.57 15.85
C HIS A 121 9.04 -0.22 15.73
N GLN A 122 9.36 0.69 16.67
CA GLN A 122 8.63 1.94 16.87
C GLN A 122 8.49 2.78 15.60
N ALA A 123 9.53 2.88 14.79
CA ALA A 123 9.50 3.67 13.56
C ALA A 123 8.49 3.14 12.51
N MET A 124 8.19 1.84 12.52
CA MET A 124 7.18 1.27 11.62
C MET A 124 5.78 1.35 12.24
N LEU A 125 5.67 1.10 13.54
CA LEU A 125 4.39 1.23 14.25
C LEU A 125 3.87 2.68 14.25
N SER A 126 4.77 3.69 14.20
CA SER A 126 4.35 5.10 14.12
C SER A 126 3.44 5.40 12.94
N LEU A 127 3.52 4.63 11.84
CA LEU A 127 2.61 4.75 10.68
C LEU A 127 1.15 4.41 11.02
N SER A 128 0.89 3.77 12.17
CA SER A 128 -0.45 3.38 12.64
C SER A 128 -0.65 3.71 14.12
N THR A 129 0.13 4.67 14.65
CA THR A 129 0.00 5.18 16.02
C THR A 129 -0.73 6.51 16.00
N PHE A 130 -1.85 6.59 16.71
CA PHE A 130 -2.70 7.76 16.84
C PHE A 130 -3.03 7.98 18.31
N ASN A 131 -2.99 9.22 18.78
CA ASN A 131 -3.29 9.56 20.17
C ASN A 131 -2.49 8.69 21.17
N ASP A 132 -1.21 8.50 20.90
CA ASP A 132 -0.26 7.69 21.70
C ASP A 132 -0.61 6.19 21.82
N ALA A 133 -1.49 5.66 20.96
CA ALA A 133 -1.85 4.26 20.92
C ALA A 133 -1.72 3.66 19.51
N VAL A 134 -1.30 2.41 19.42
CA VAL A 134 -1.26 1.64 18.17
C VAL A 134 -2.68 1.19 17.82
N HIS A 135 -3.17 1.55 16.63
CA HIS A 135 -4.50 1.19 16.12
C HIS A 135 -4.47 0.27 14.91
N GLY A 136 -3.30 0.01 14.36
CA GLY A 136 -3.11 -0.89 13.24
C GLY A 136 -1.71 -1.48 13.22
N LEU A 137 -1.57 -2.62 12.54
CA LEU A 137 -0.26 -3.19 12.23
C LEU A 137 0.04 -2.91 10.75
N PRO A 138 1.06 -2.11 10.43
CA PRO A 138 1.47 -1.89 9.05
C PRO A 138 1.79 -3.23 8.37
N PHE A 139 1.19 -3.44 7.19
CA PHE A 139 1.31 -4.69 6.43
C PHE A 139 2.23 -4.57 5.23
N SER A 140 2.10 -3.48 4.50
CA SER A 140 2.87 -3.24 3.28
C SER A 140 3.24 -1.79 3.13
N VAL A 141 4.48 -1.53 2.72
CA VAL A 141 4.98 -0.18 2.39
C VAL A 141 5.47 -0.17 0.95
N SER A 142 5.08 0.84 0.21
CA SER A 142 5.56 1.12 -1.14
C SER A 142 6.09 2.53 -1.25
N LEU A 143 6.89 2.77 -2.27
CA LEU A 143 7.40 4.08 -2.64
C LEU A 143 7.14 4.34 -4.13
N PRO A 144 7.02 5.60 -4.57
CA PRO A 144 7.02 5.95 -5.98
C PRO A 144 8.31 5.51 -6.66
N VAL A 145 8.22 4.97 -7.88
CA VAL A 145 9.37 4.58 -8.70
C VAL A 145 9.10 4.81 -10.19
N GLY A 146 10.16 4.89 -10.98
CA GLY A 146 10.08 4.75 -12.41
C GLY A 146 10.24 3.28 -12.85
N TYR A 147 9.40 2.84 -13.78
CA TYR A 147 9.53 1.59 -14.54
C TYR A 147 9.98 1.93 -15.95
N TYR A 148 11.00 1.28 -16.44
CA TYR A 148 11.64 1.61 -17.71
C TYR A 148 11.75 0.37 -18.59
N ASN A 149 11.24 0.44 -19.81
CA ASN A 149 11.56 -0.50 -20.88
C ASN A 149 12.95 -0.15 -21.42
N MET A 150 13.97 -0.83 -20.93
CA MET A 150 15.36 -0.53 -21.26
C MET A 150 15.69 -0.79 -22.74
N ASP A 151 14.99 -1.70 -23.40
CA ASP A 151 15.20 -1.98 -24.82
C ASP A 151 14.74 -0.79 -25.68
N ALA A 152 13.59 -0.20 -25.36
CA ALA A 152 13.09 1.00 -26.03
C ALA A 152 13.97 2.23 -25.74
N LEU A 153 14.41 2.40 -24.48
CA LEU A 153 15.30 3.49 -24.09
C LEU A 153 16.64 3.39 -24.84
N ASN A 154 17.26 2.21 -24.84
CA ASN A 154 18.53 1.97 -25.52
C ASN A 154 18.43 2.21 -27.05
N ALA A 155 17.31 1.79 -27.66
CA ALA A 155 17.06 2.05 -29.10
C ALA A 155 16.97 3.55 -29.42
N ALA A 156 16.54 4.39 -28.45
CA ALA A 156 16.51 5.85 -28.54
C ALA A 156 17.82 6.52 -28.06
N GLY A 157 18.89 5.73 -27.79
CA GLY A 157 20.17 6.23 -27.29
C GLY A 157 20.17 6.71 -25.86
N ILE A 158 19.26 6.20 -25.04
CA ILE A 158 19.13 6.49 -23.59
C ILE A 158 19.65 5.27 -22.84
N THR A 159 20.87 5.33 -22.31
CA THR A 159 21.54 4.21 -21.62
C THR A 159 21.34 4.24 -20.10
N GLU A 160 21.01 5.41 -19.54
CA GLU A 160 20.75 5.60 -18.12
C GLU A 160 19.31 6.07 -17.90
N THR A 161 18.72 5.62 -16.83
CA THR A 161 17.38 6.05 -16.44
C THR A 161 17.39 7.51 -15.96
N PRO A 162 16.42 8.35 -16.36
CA PRO A 162 16.33 9.75 -15.92
C PRO A 162 16.16 9.86 -14.39
N LYS A 163 16.82 10.85 -13.80
CA LYS A 163 16.83 11.12 -12.35
C LYS A 163 16.06 12.38 -11.97
N THR A 164 15.74 13.22 -12.94
CA THR A 164 14.94 14.43 -12.76
C THR A 164 13.79 14.47 -13.77
N TRP A 165 12.75 15.25 -13.47
CA TRP A 165 11.63 15.40 -14.41
C TRP A 165 12.04 16.10 -15.72
N ASP A 166 13.01 16.99 -15.68
CA ASP A 166 13.57 17.59 -16.90
C ASP A 166 14.28 16.56 -17.77
N GLU A 167 15.00 15.61 -17.14
CA GLU A 167 15.61 14.47 -17.87
C GLU A 167 14.55 13.52 -18.43
N VAL A 168 13.41 13.32 -17.73
CA VAL A 168 12.27 12.55 -18.26
C VAL A 168 11.72 13.20 -19.51
N ILE A 169 11.51 14.53 -19.52
CA ILE A 169 11.04 15.28 -20.68
C ILE A 169 12.04 15.13 -21.83
N GLY A 170 13.35 15.30 -21.58
CA GLY A 170 14.39 15.07 -22.60
C GLY A 170 14.44 13.63 -23.11
N ALA A 171 14.11 12.64 -22.28
CA ALA A 171 13.95 11.26 -22.70
C ALA A 171 12.70 11.07 -23.59
N CYS A 172 11.59 11.76 -23.27
CA CYS A 172 10.39 11.75 -24.11
C CYS A 172 10.70 12.28 -25.53
N GLU A 173 11.43 13.39 -25.65
CA GLU A 173 11.82 13.95 -26.94
C GLU A 173 12.63 12.94 -27.80
N LYS A 174 13.58 12.24 -27.20
CA LYS A 174 14.39 11.22 -27.88
C LYS A 174 13.55 10.01 -28.30
N LEU A 175 12.66 9.54 -27.44
CA LEU A 175 11.75 8.43 -27.72
C LEU A 175 10.76 8.80 -28.84
N GLN A 176 10.21 10.02 -28.82
CA GLN A 176 9.34 10.54 -29.90
C GLN A 176 10.08 10.65 -31.23
N ALA A 177 11.32 11.14 -31.23
CA ALA A 177 12.18 11.17 -32.42
C ALA A 177 12.47 9.76 -32.97
N ASN A 178 12.45 8.73 -32.10
CA ASN A 178 12.59 7.31 -32.45
C ASN A 178 11.23 6.62 -32.76
N GLY A 179 10.15 7.38 -32.92
CA GLY A 179 8.84 6.88 -33.34
C GLY A 179 7.89 6.42 -32.24
N VAL A 180 8.26 6.59 -30.97
CA VAL A 180 7.36 6.31 -29.83
C VAL A 180 6.38 7.46 -29.67
N LYS A 181 5.08 7.17 -29.78
CA LYS A 181 4.04 8.21 -29.76
C LYS A 181 3.80 8.75 -28.33
N HIS A 182 3.68 7.85 -27.35
CA HIS A 182 3.37 8.18 -25.97
C HIS A 182 4.48 7.63 -25.05
N PRO A 183 5.58 8.37 -24.85
CA PRO A 183 6.78 7.87 -24.17
C PRO A 183 6.60 7.53 -22.71
N MET A 184 5.61 8.12 -22.03
CA MET A 184 5.47 7.92 -20.61
C MET A 184 4.01 7.98 -20.12
N PHE A 185 3.79 7.43 -18.94
CA PHE A 185 2.62 7.66 -18.11
C PHE A 185 3.06 7.97 -16.68
N TRP A 186 2.49 9.03 -16.12
CA TRP A 186 2.64 9.38 -14.71
C TRP A 186 1.32 9.15 -13.98
N GLY A 187 1.35 8.42 -12.86
CA GLY A 187 0.18 7.93 -12.15
C GLY A 187 -0.63 9.01 -11.44
N TRP A 188 -1.12 10.02 -12.16
CA TRP A 188 -1.86 11.16 -11.63
C TRP A 188 -3.12 10.77 -10.84
N ASN A 189 -3.76 9.68 -11.24
CA ASN A 189 -5.00 9.15 -10.67
C ASN A 189 -4.79 8.05 -9.63
N ILE A 190 -3.57 7.90 -9.11
CA ILE A 190 -3.32 6.94 -8.03
C ILE A 190 -3.96 7.41 -6.72
N THR A 191 -4.46 6.46 -5.93
CA THR A 191 -5.21 6.68 -4.68
C THR A 191 -4.61 7.77 -3.79
N GLY A 192 -5.47 8.63 -3.18
CA GLY A 192 -5.08 9.65 -2.20
C GLY A 192 -4.22 10.77 -2.73
N ASN A 193 -4.26 11.06 -4.04
CA ASN A 193 -3.41 12.04 -4.71
C ASN A 193 -1.90 11.81 -4.42
N TRP A 194 -1.53 10.54 -4.28
CA TRP A 194 -0.23 10.13 -3.77
C TRP A 194 0.94 10.66 -4.60
N PHE A 195 0.79 10.72 -5.93
CA PHE A 195 1.83 11.24 -6.80
C PHE A 195 1.93 12.78 -6.78
N PHE A 196 0.83 13.50 -6.51
CA PHE A 196 0.91 14.92 -6.22
C PHE A 196 1.70 15.16 -4.92
N GLN A 197 1.39 14.40 -3.86
CA GLN A 197 2.18 14.44 -2.62
C GLN A 197 3.66 14.05 -2.87
N ALA A 198 3.93 13.13 -3.80
CA ALA A 198 5.31 12.79 -4.16
C ALA A 198 6.05 13.97 -4.80
N LEU A 199 5.43 14.73 -5.70
CA LEU A 199 6.04 15.95 -6.24
C LEU A 199 6.30 17.00 -5.15
N MET A 200 5.41 17.14 -4.17
CA MET A 200 5.62 18.02 -3.01
C MET A 200 6.80 17.54 -2.16
N TRP A 201 6.84 16.26 -1.78
CA TRP A 201 7.91 15.70 -0.96
C TRP A 201 9.28 15.68 -1.66
N THR A 202 9.33 15.55 -3.00
CA THR A 202 10.61 15.68 -3.71
C THR A 202 11.28 17.04 -3.53
N GLN A 203 10.50 18.06 -3.10
CA GLN A 203 10.95 19.42 -2.76
C GLN A 203 11.11 19.63 -1.26
N ASP A 204 11.03 18.56 -0.44
CA ASP A 204 10.99 18.60 1.03
C ASP A 204 9.84 19.45 1.60
N LYS A 205 8.71 19.51 0.86
CA LYS A 205 7.52 20.26 1.26
C LYS A 205 6.36 19.28 1.52
N PRO A 206 5.83 19.19 2.75
CA PRO A 206 4.62 18.42 3.01
C PRO A 206 3.39 19.08 2.35
N THR A 207 2.45 18.27 1.90
CA THR A 207 1.16 18.78 1.39
C THR A 207 0.28 19.29 2.53
N VAL A 208 0.41 18.68 3.72
CA VAL A 208 -0.36 19.00 4.92
C VAL A 208 0.59 19.37 6.05
N GLU A 209 0.28 20.44 6.78
CA GLU A 209 1.01 20.88 7.96
C GLU A 209 0.02 21.26 9.07
N GLY A 210 -0.14 20.38 10.06
CA GLY A 210 -1.18 20.53 11.07
C GLY A 210 -2.59 20.41 10.47
N ALA A 211 -3.42 21.44 10.66
CA ALA A 211 -4.78 21.52 10.09
C ALA A 211 -4.83 22.26 8.74
N ALA A 212 -3.70 22.73 8.23
CA ALA A 212 -3.61 23.49 6.98
C ALA A 212 -3.06 22.64 5.83
N MET A 213 -3.36 23.04 4.60
CA MET A 213 -2.76 22.47 3.40
C MET A 213 -1.85 23.49 2.70
N ASN A 214 -0.67 23.01 2.26
CA ASN A 214 0.35 23.82 1.60
C ASN A 214 0.09 23.95 0.08
N LEU A 215 -1.17 24.16 -0.33
CA LEU A 215 -1.53 24.33 -1.74
C LEU A 215 -1.19 25.72 -2.27
N ASP A 216 -1.24 26.76 -1.43
CA ASP A 216 -0.87 28.12 -1.78
C ASP A 216 0.63 28.37 -1.56
N THR A 217 1.47 27.54 -2.19
CA THR A 217 2.93 27.63 -2.07
C THR A 217 3.60 27.55 -3.45
N PRO A 218 4.82 28.12 -3.60
CA PRO A 218 5.59 27.98 -4.84
C PRO A 218 5.86 26.51 -5.22
N GLU A 219 6.03 25.63 -4.23
CA GLU A 219 6.28 24.19 -4.43
C GLU A 219 5.05 23.49 -5.00
N ALA A 220 3.83 23.87 -4.55
CA ALA A 220 2.60 23.33 -5.10
C ALA A 220 2.39 23.80 -6.55
N LEU A 221 2.65 25.08 -6.83
CA LEU A 221 2.61 25.59 -8.20
C LEU A 221 3.61 24.87 -9.10
N ALA A 222 4.86 24.69 -8.63
CA ALA A 222 5.89 23.97 -9.37
C ALA A 222 5.50 22.49 -9.62
N ALA A 223 4.79 21.84 -8.69
CA ALA A 223 4.27 20.49 -8.87
C ALA A 223 3.22 20.43 -9.99
N LEU A 224 2.25 21.36 -10.02
CA LEU A 224 1.24 21.46 -11.08
C LEU A 224 1.87 21.80 -12.45
N GLU A 225 2.81 22.74 -12.49
CA GLU A 225 3.55 23.08 -13.71
C GLU A 225 4.39 21.90 -14.24
N THR A 226 5.01 21.13 -13.35
CA THR A 226 5.77 19.93 -13.73
C THR A 226 4.84 18.90 -14.35
N MET A 227 3.69 18.63 -13.73
CA MET A 227 2.69 17.74 -14.31
C MET A 227 2.24 18.22 -15.70
N GLN A 228 1.96 19.52 -15.87
CA GLN A 228 1.59 20.08 -17.18
C GLN A 228 2.68 19.89 -18.22
N LYS A 229 3.97 20.10 -17.84
CA LYS A 229 5.11 19.87 -18.73
C LYS A 229 5.22 18.41 -19.16
N LEU A 230 5.00 17.46 -18.24
CA LEU A 230 5.00 16.03 -18.53
C LEU A 230 3.87 15.66 -19.51
N VAL A 231 2.65 16.15 -19.25
CA VAL A 231 1.50 15.90 -20.13
C VAL A 231 1.76 16.41 -21.54
N LYS A 232 2.20 17.66 -21.68
CA LYS A 232 2.44 18.31 -22.98
C LYS A 232 3.71 17.81 -23.67
N GLY A 233 4.82 17.72 -22.95
CA GLY A 233 6.12 17.37 -23.51
C GLY A 233 6.24 15.91 -23.92
N CYS A 234 5.53 15.03 -23.21
CA CYS A 234 5.56 13.60 -23.47
C CYS A 234 4.30 13.07 -24.19
N ASP A 235 3.38 13.93 -24.63
CA ASP A 235 2.09 13.51 -25.20
C ASP A 235 1.39 12.44 -24.33
N MET A 236 1.35 12.68 -22.99
CA MET A 236 0.82 11.72 -22.03
C MET A 236 -0.69 11.56 -22.21
N GLN A 237 -1.13 10.33 -22.34
CA GLN A 237 -2.57 10.02 -22.47
C GLN A 237 -3.29 10.02 -21.12
N ASN A 238 -4.58 10.38 -21.13
CA ASN A 238 -5.48 10.14 -20.00
C ASN A 238 -5.90 8.66 -20.01
N LEU A 239 -5.23 7.83 -19.20
CA LEU A 239 -5.48 6.40 -19.11
C LEU A 239 -6.01 6.03 -17.72
N SER A 240 -6.89 5.05 -17.68
CA SER A 240 -7.21 4.38 -16.41
C SER A 240 -6.00 3.65 -15.84
N THR A 241 -6.01 3.35 -14.54
CA THR A 241 -4.97 2.53 -13.90
C THR A 241 -4.76 1.19 -14.61
N LYS A 242 -5.85 0.55 -15.08
CA LYS A 242 -5.78 -0.72 -15.81
C LYS A 242 -5.12 -0.55 -17.18
N ASP A 243 -5.51 0.48 -17.92
CA ASP A 243 -5.04 0.71 -19.27
C ASP A 243 -3.58 1.20 -19.28
N SER A 244 -3.18 2.03 -18.33
CA SER A 244 -1.79 2.49 -18.20
C SER A 244 -0.82 1.34 -17.92
N PHE A 245 -1.20 0.40 -17.03
CA PHE A 245 -0.43 -0.81 -16.82
C PHE A 245 -0.34 -1.67 -18.09
N SER A 246 -1.45 -1.83 -18.82
CA SER A 246 -1.47 -2.61 -20.06
C SER A 246 -0.61 -1.95 -21.16
N ALA A 247 -0.62 -0.63 -21.24
CA ALA A 247 0.22 0.13 -22.17
C ALA A 247 1.72 -0.04 -21.87
N PHE A 248 2.12 -0.04 -20.59
CA PHE A 248 3.49 -0.36 -20.20
C PHE A 248 3.84 -1.83 -20.53
N ALA A 249 3.00 -2.77 -20.09
CA ALA A 249 3.29 -4.21 -20.27
C ALA A 249 3.37 -4.63 -21.76
N SER A 250 2.66 -3.93 -22.65
CA SER A 250 2.77 -4.14 -24.10
C SER A 250 3.92 -3.37 -24.78
N GLY A 251 4.69 -2.58 -24.03
CA GLY A 251 5.79 -1.76 -24.55
C GLY A 251 5.34 -0.47 -25.27
N GLN A 252 4.06 -0.13 -25.28
CA GLN A 252 3.54 1.10 -25.91
C GLN A 252 3.96 2.37 -25.15
N VAL A 253 4.09 2.26 -23.82
CA VAL A 253 4.53 3.32 -22.92
C VAL A 253 5.83 2.87 -22.25
N PRO A 254 7.01 3.24 -22.78
CA PRO A 254 8.29 2.73 -22.28
C PRO A 254 8.74 3.29 -20.92
N MET A 255 8.21 4.42 -20.46
CA MET A 255 8.45 4.97 -19.12
C MET A 255 7.12 5.03 -18.34
N PHE A 256 7.05 4.31 -17.23
CA PHE A 256 5.85 4.22 -16.42
C PHE A 256 6.19 4.58 -14.98
N PHE A 257 5.62 5.66 -14.48
CA PHE A 257 5.84 6.12 -13.10
C PHE A 257 4.68 5.65 -12.24
N TRP A 258 4.98 4.75 -11.31
CA TRP A 258 3.97 4.09 -10.50
C TRP A 258 4.54 3.68 -9.13
N SER A 259 3.74 2.96 -8.35
CA SER A 259 4.13 2.37 -7.07
C SER A 259 5.03 1.14 -7.25
N THR A 260 6.00 0.93 -6.36
CA THR A 260 6.76 -0.32 -6.27
C THR A 260 5.86 -1.56 -6.16
N SER A 261 4.64 -1.40 -5.64
CA SER A 261 3.65 -2.49 -5.48
C SER A 261 3.36 -3.28 -6.76
N SER A 262 3.58 -2.67 -7.93
CA SER A 262 3.28 -3.28 -9.22
C SER A 262 4.43 -4.11 -9.82
N VAL A 263 5.61 -4.17 -9.20
CA VAL A 263 6.75 -4.95 -9.73
C VAL A 263 6.35 -6.42 -9.94
N GLY A 264 5.76 -7.07 -8.94
CA GLY A 264 5.31 -8.45 -9.08
C GLY A 264 4.21 -8.64 -10.14
N ARG A 265 3.40 -7.62 -10.42
CA ARG A 265 2.43 -7.65 -11.51
C ARG A 265 3.12 -7.60 -12.88
N VAL A 266 4.19 -6.80 -13.02
CA VAL A 266 5.01 -6.75 -14.25
C VAL A 266 5.74 -8.08 -14.45
N ASP A 267 6.32 -8.66 -13.37
CA ASP A 267 6.95 -9.99 -13.42
C ASP A 267 5.98 -11.05 -13.95
N ARG A 268 4.75 -11.08 -13.42
CA ARG A 268 3.72 -12.04 -13.85
C ARG A 268 3.16 -11.78 -15.25
N ALA A 269 3.23 -10.55 -15.73
CA ALA A 269 2.83 -10.22 -17.10
C ALA A 269 3.80 -10.77 -18.16
N ASN A 270 5.00 -11.19 -17.72
CA ASN A 270 6.02 -11.78 -18.59
C ASN A 270 6.27 -10.92 -19.85
N VAL A 271 6.61 -9.64 -19.60
CA VAL A 271 6.82 -8.66 -20.68
C VAL A 271 7.97 -9.08 -21.62
N ASP A 272 7.85 -8.80 -22.91
CA ASP A 272 8.82 -9.19 -23.96
C ASP A 272 10.01 -8.22 -24.07
N PHE A 273 10.38 -7.53 -23.00
CA PHE A 273 11.48 -6.59 -22.94
C PHE A 273 12.17 -6.59 -21.57
N THR A 274 13.40 -6.11 -21.52
CA THR A 274 14.12 -5.90 -20.27
C THR A 274 13.54 -4.69 -19.55
N PHE A 275 12.87 -4.91 -18.42
CA PHE A 275 12.41 -3.81 -17.57
C PHE A 275 13.31 -3.59 -16.36
N LYS A 276 13.44 -2.34 -15.96
CA LYS A 276 14.17 -1.89 -14.79
C LYS A 276 13.29 -0.96 -13.97
N THR A 277 13.29 -1.09 -12.65
CA THR A 277 12.82 -0.03 -11.77
C THR A 277 13.99 0.82 -11.30
N ASP A 278 13.73 2.11 -11.08
CA ASP A 278 14.74 3.01 -10.55
C ASP A 278 14.09 4.10 -9.70
N VAL A 279 14.91 4.84 -8.96
CA VAL A 279 14.49 5.92 -8.06
C VAL A 279 13.53 6.88 -8.79
N TYR A 280 12.49 7.31 -8.08
CA TYR A 280 11.54 8.31 -8.58
C TYR A 280 12.26 9.64 -8.90
N PRO A 281 12.00 10.26 -10.04
CA PRO A 281 12.69 11.49 -10.43
C PRO A 281 12.41 12.65 -9.47
N GLY A 282 13.42 13.45 -9.20
CA GLY A 282 13.27 14.64 -8.38
C GLY A 282 13.01 15.91 -9.20
N MET A 283 12.64 16.97 -8.51
CA MET A 283 12.43 18.30 -9.10
C MET A 283 13.73 19.10 -9.06
N GLY A 284 14.41 19.21 -10.20
CA GLY A 284 15.67 19.95 -10.33
C GLY A 284 16.90 19.30 -9.70
N GLY A 285 16.76 18.11 -9.10
CA GLY A 285 17.83 17.34 -8.46
C GLY A 285 17.33 15.99 -7.98
N ALA A 286 18.09 15.30 -7.13
CA ALA A 286 17.62 14.09 -6.48
C ALA A 286 16.41 14.38 -5.56
N PRO A 287 15.45 13.46 -5.42
CA PRO A 287 14.31 13.66 -4.55
C PRO A 287 14.76 13.80 -3.08
N LEU A 288 14.15 14.74 -2.34
CA LEU A 288 14.45 14.99 -0.92
C LEU A 288 13.56 14.17 0.01
N GLY A 289 12.43 13.71 -0.48
CA GLY A 289 11.51 12.83 0.22
C GLY A 289 10.53 12.16 -0.73
N LEU A 290 9.92 11.07 -0.30
CA LEU A 290 8.89 10.33 -1.05
C LEU A 290 7.83 9.83 -0.06
N PRO A 291 6.52 9.96 -0.37
CA PRO A 291 5.49 9.50 0.53
C PRO A 291 5.46 7.96 0.59
N ALA A 292 5.35 7.42 1.80
CA ALA A 292 5.03 6.02 1.99
C ALA A 292 3.64 5.74 1.40
N GLY A 293 3.53 4.74 0.54
CA GLY A 293 2.24 4.16 0.18
C GLY A 293 2.06 2.83 0.90
N GLY A 294 0.89 2.24 0.78
CA GLY A 294 0.61 0.94 1.37
C GLY A 294 -0.54 0.96 2.37
N ASN A 295 -0.60 -0.08 3.19
CA ASN A 295 -1.71 -0.28 4.10
C ASN A 295 -1.32 -0.87 5.44
N ALA A 296 -2.24 -0.77 6.39
CA ALA A 296 -2.19 -1.42 7.68
C ALA A 296 -3.44 -2.28 7.88
N ALA A 297 -3.29 -3.33 8.67
CA ALA A 297 -4.37 -4.16 9.16
C ALA A 297 -4.95 -3.55 10.43
N LEU A 298 -6.25 -3.27 10.43
CA LEU A 298 -6.98 -2.66 11.53
C LEU A 298 -7.97 -3.67 12.13
N LEU A 299 -8.09 -3.69 13.44
CA LEU A 299 -9.13 -4.41 14.17
C LEU A 299 -10.39 -3.56 14.21
N THR A 300 -11.45 -4.01 13.54
CA THR A 300 -12.74 -3.29 13.45
C THR A 300 -13.92 -4.11 13.95
N SER A 301 -13.67 -5.30 14.50
CA SER A 301 -14.70 -6.20 15.04
C SER A 301 -15.65 -5.51 16.01
N THR A 302 -16.94 -5.74 15.83
CA THR A 302 -17.99 -5.32 16.78
C THR A 302 -18.29 -6.40 17.84
N SER A 303 -17.63 -7.56 17.75
CA SER A 303 -17.79 -8.65 18.70
C SER A 303 -17.19 -8.30 20.06
N ASP A 304 -17.89 -8.73 21.14
CA ASP A 304 -17.37 -8.73 22.50
C ASP A 304 -16.86 -10.13 22.91
N ASP A 305 -16.96 -11.12 22.02
CA ASP A 305 -16.47 -12.49 22.26
C ASP A 305 -14.93 -12.49 22.24
N PRO A 306 -14.27 -12.84 23.36
CA PRO A 306 -12.82 -12.91 23.43
C PRO A 306 -12.21 -13.86 22.39
N ALA A 307 -12.89 -14.96 22.03
CA ALA A 307 -12.38 -15.92 21.05
C ALA A 307 -12.31 -15.31 19.64
N VAL A 308 -13.30 -14.51 19.26
CA VAL A 308 -13.29 -13.77 17.98
C VAL A 308 -12.18 -12.72 17.96
N LEU A 309 -12.03 -11.98 19.05
CA LEU A 309 -11.00 -10.94 19.17
C LEU A 309 -9.57 -11.53 19.16
N GLU A 310 -9.37 -12.66 19.83
CA GLU A 310 -8.07 -13.38 19.82
C GLU A 310 -7.78 -13.99 18.44
N ALA A 311 -8.80 -14.53 17.75
CA ALA A 311 -8.66 -15.02 16.39
C ALA A 311 -8.31 -13.89 15.40
N ALA A 312 -8.95 -12.74 15.52
CA ALA A 312 -8.65 -11.55 14.72
C ALA A 312 -7.22 -11.05 15.00
N TRP A 313 -6.78 -11.03 16.26
CA TRP A 313 -5.40 -10.69 16.64
C TRP A 313 -4.39 -11.66 16.06
N ALA A 314 -4.65 -12.98 16.13
CA ALA A 314 -3.78 -14.00 15.54
C ALA A 314 -3.63 -13.82 14.02
N TRP A 315 -4.72 -13.43 13.31
CA TRP A 315 -4.66 -13.11 11.89
C TRP A 315 -3.83 -11.85 11.62
N LEU A 316 -4.08 -10.75 12.36
CA LEU A 316 -3.34 -9.49 12.26
C LEU A 316 -1.83 -9.71 12.40
N THR A 317 -1.41 -10.39 13.47
CA THR A 317 0.02 -10.63 13.75
C THR A 317 0.64 -11.58 12.73
N PHE A 318 -0.08 -12.61 12.29
CA PHE A 318 0.45 -13.56 11.31
C PHE A 318 0.75 -12.90 9.97
N ILE A 319 -0.19 -12.07 9.43
CA ILE A 319 0.02 -11.44 8.12
C ILE A 319 1.10 -10.34 8.17
N THR A 320 1.33 -9.71 9.32
CA THR A 320 2.24 -8.57 9.47
C THR A 320 3.61 -8.94 10.03
N SER A 321 3.87 -10.21 10.34
CA SER A 321 5.16 -10.69 10.85
C SER A 321 5.63 -11.97 10.17
N GLY A 322 6.91 -12.30 10.34
CA GLY A 322 7.50 -13.56 9.93
C GLY A 322 7.23 -13.95 8.49
N GLU A 323 6.73 -15.18 8.29
CA GLU A 323 6.47 -15.75 6.96
C GLU A 323 5.30 -15.07 6.24
N GLY A 324 4.26 -14.65 6.97
CA GLY A 324 3.12 -13.94 6.39
C GLY A 324 3.54 -12.62 5.79
N ALA A 325 4.29 -11.81 6.54
CA ALA A 325 4.84 -10.55 6.07
C ALA A 325 5.78 -10.72 4.85
N ALA A 326 6.59 -11.79 4.84
CA ALA A 326 7.51 -12.05 3.72
C ALA A 326 6.79 -12.34 2.39
N GLU A 327 5.57 -12.91 2.41
CA GLU A 327 4.81 -13.18 1.18
C GLU A 327 4.42 -11.90 0.44
N VAL A 328 4.30 -10.76 1.13
CA VAL A 328 4.04 -9.46 0.51
C VAL A 328 5.15 -9.12 -0.48
N ALA A 329 6.42 -9.20 -0.07
CA ALA A 329 7.55 -8.92 -0.95
C ALA A 329 7.69 -9.93 -2.09
N LYS A 330 7.46 -11.21 -1.80
CA LYS A 330 7.61 -12.29 -2.80
C LYS A 330 6.57 -12.18 -3.92
N THR A 331 5.35 -11.81 -3.59
CA THR A 331 4.23 -11.78 -4.53
C THR A 331 4.00 -10.43 -5.19
N THR A 332 4.45 -9.35 -4.57
CA THR A 332 4.26 -7.98 -5.03
C THR A 332 5.62 -7.27 -5.19
N GLY A 333 5.66 -5.99 -5.12
CA GLY A 333 6.87 -5.18 -4.95
C GLY A 333 6.77 -4.29 -3.72
N TYR A 334 5.80 -4.56 -2.84
CA TYR A 334 5.75 -3.95 -1.52
C TYR A 334 6.89 -4.47 -0.64
N MET A 335 7.33 -3.64 0.25
CA MET A 335 8.24 -4.01 1.33
C MET A 335 7.41 -4.23 2.60
N PRO A 336 7.55 -5.38 3.28
CA PRO A 336 6.93 -5.56 4.58
C PRO A 336 7.58 -4.62 5.61
N PRO A 337 6.81 -3.85 6.37
CA PRO A 337 7.36 -3.01 7.43
C PRO A 337 7.72 -3.83 8.69
N ASN A 338 8.33 -4.96 8.47
CA ASN A 338 8.76 -5.90 9.51
C ASN A 338 10.25 -6.21 9.34
N LYS A 339 11.05 -5.78 10.32
CA LYS A 339 12.51 -5.90 10.27
C LYS A 339 12.98 -7.36 10.23
N ALA A 340 12.36 -8.24 10.99
CA ALA A 340 12.76 -9.65 11.02
C ALA A 340 12.46 -10.35 9.68
N ALA A 341 11.33 -10.01 9.03
CA ALA A 341 11.03 -10.51 7.70
C ALA A 341 12.07 -10.02 6.66
N ASN A 342 12.42 -8.74 6.67
CA ASN A 342 13.38 -8.17 5.71
C ASN A 342 14.81 -8.67 5.94
N ASP A 343 15.30 -8.65 7.17
CA ASP A 343 16.71 -8.91 7.46
C ASP A 343 17.05 -10.42 7.45
N VAL A 344 16.07 -11.28 7.74
CA VAL A 344 16.30 -12.72 7.90
C VAL A 344 15.70 -13.52 6.75
N ILE A 345 14.41 -13.31 6.45
CA ILE A 345 13.69 -14.16 5.47
C ILE A 345 13.93 -13.67 4.03
N LEU A 346 14.03 -12.36 3.83
CA LEU A 346 14.09 -11.73 2.51
C LEU A 346 15.49 -11.24 2.10
N ALA A 347 16.52 -11.43 2.93
CA ALA A 347 17.87 -10.94 2.62
C ALA A 347 18.36 -11.42 1.25
N ASP A 348 18.43 -12.74 1.04
CA ASP A 348 18.86 -13.33 -0.24
C ASP A 348 17.86 -13.06 -1.39
N PHE A 349 16.59 -12.88 -1.04
CA PHE A 349 15.54 -12.59 -2.03
C PHE A 349 15.77 -11.25 -2.72
N TYR A 350 16.09 -10.20 -1.97
CA TYR A 350 16.33 -8.88 -2.55
C TYR A 350 17.62 -8.83 -3.39
N GLU A 351 18.63 -9.62 -3.05
CA GLU A 351 19.84 -9.74 -3.87
C GLU A 351 19.56 -10.33 -5.27
N GLN A 352 18.58 -11.24 -5.34
CA GLN A 352 18.18 -11.91 -6.58
C GLN A 352 17.08 -11.16 -7.35
N ASN A 353 16.45 -10.15 -6.74
CA ASN A 353 15.30 -9.41 -7.29
C ASN A 353 15.53 -7.90 -7.25
N ALA A 354 16.46 -7.40 -8.09
CA ALA A 354 16.89 -6.00 -8.10
C ALA A 354 15.72 -5.01 -8.24
N ASN A 355 14.72 -5.32 -9.08
CA ASN A 355 13.55 -4.46 -9.25
C ASN A 355 12.70 -4.34 -7.97
N LYS A 356 12.65 -5.37 -7.13
CA LYS A 356 11.94 -5.31 -5.84
C LYS A 356 12.78 -4.63 -4.77
N LYS A 357 14.11 -4.68 -4.91
CA LYS A 357 15.05 -4.01 -4.01
C LYS A 357 14.96 -2.49 -4.09
N THR A 358 14.52 -1.91 -5.20
CA THR A 358 14.39 -0.45 -5.37
C THR A 358 13.55 0.20 -4.26
N ALA A 359 12.52 -0.47 -3.74
CA ALA A 359 11.75 0.00 -2.60
C ALA A 359 12.62 0.15 -1.33
N VAL A 360 13.47 -0.84 -1.07
CA VAL A 360 14.39 -0.85 0.09
C VAL A 360 15.46 0.24 -0.05
N ASP A 361 16.01 0.41 -1.26
CA ASP A 361 17.05 1.40 -1.53
C ASP A 361 16.54 2.86 -1.35
N GLN A 362 15.25 3.09 -1.52
CA GLN A 362 14.61 4.41 -1.31
C GLN A 362 14.15 4.69 0.13
N LEU A 363 14.31 3.74 1.07
CA LEU A 363 13.90 3.94 2.47
C LEU A 363 14.39 5.24 3.12
N PRO A 364 15.62 5.73 2.85
CA PRO A 364 16.07 7.01 3.42
C PRO A 364 15.22 8.21 2.98
N LEU A 365 14.47 8.08 1.89
CA LEU A 365 13.58 9.13 1.35
C LEU A 365 12.16 9.06 1.93
N LEU A 366 11.83 8.03 2.70
CA LEU A 366 10.49 7.78 3.20
C LEU A 366 9.98 8.96 4.03
N ARG A 367 8.76 9.40 3.68
CA ARG A 367 7.94 10.40 4.38
C ARG A 367 6.54 9.85 4.58
N ASP A 368 5.76 10.50 5.41
CA ASP A 368 4.37 10.10 5.63
C ASP A 368 3.51 10.27 4.39
N TRP A 369 2.60 9.34 4.18
CA TRP A 369 1.46 9.54 3.30
C TRP A 369 0.40 10.31 4.06
N GLN A 370 0.29 11.57 3.76
CA GLN A 370 -0.51 12.47 4.56
C GLN A 370 -2.01 12.30 4.29
N ALA A 371 -2.78 12.18 5.37
CA ALA A 371 -4.23 12.34 5.33
C ALA A 371 -4.56 13.82 5.20
N TYR A 372 -5.64 14.15 4.49
CA TYR A 372 -6.14 15.53 4.47
C TYR A 372 -6.95 15.82 5.75
N PRO A 373 -6.84 17.05 6.30
CA PRO A 373 -7.35 17.36 7.61
C PRO A 373 -8.89 17.31 7.71
N GLY A 374 -9.37 16.90 8.87
CA GLY A 374 -10.79 16.91 9.22
C GLY A 374 -11.64 15.83 8.57
N ASP A 375 -12.95 15.92 8.75
CA ASP A 375 -13.93 14.93 8.26
C ASP A 375 -14.10 14.94 6.72
N ASN A 376 -13.65 16.00 6.05
CA ASN A 376 -13.81 16.21 4.61
C ASN A 376 -12.64 15.69 3.77
N GLY A 377 -11.70 14.94 4.35
CA GLY A 377 -10.48 14.51 3.65
C GLY A 377 -10.72 13.74 2.35
N LEU A 378 -11.83 12.98 2.25
CA LEU A 378 -12.21 12.30 1.02
C LEU A 378 -12.74 13.28 -0.05
N ALA A 379 -13.49 14.31 0.35
CA ALA A 379 -13.95 15.36 -0.55
C ALA A 379 -12.77 16.19 -1.08
N ILE A 380 -11.81 16.54 -0.22
CA ILE A 380 -10.56 17.20 -0.62
C ILE A 380 -9.77 16.34 -1.63
N THR A 381 -9.70 15.03 -1.39
CA THR A 381 -9.07 14.08 -2.34
C THR A 381 -9.71 14.19 -3.72
N GLN A 382 -11.04 14.26 -3.79
CA GLN A 382 -11.76 14.35 -5.06
C GLN A 382 -11.52 15.69 -5.78
N ILE A 383 -11.55 16.81 -5.05
CA ILE A 383 -11.23 18.14 -5.61
C ILE A 383 -9.86 18.13 -6.28
N LEU A 384 -8.86 17.57 -5.61
CA LEU A 384 -7.52 17.45 -6.18
C LEU A 384 -7.49 16.52 -7.41
N TYR A 385 -8.22 15.41 -7.41
CA TYR A 385 -8.32 14.57 -8.61
C TYR A 385 -8.92 15.33 -9.78
N ASP A 386 -10.02 16.05 -9.58
CA ASP A 386 -10.70 16.82 -10.62
C ASP A 386 -9.78 17.91 -11.19
N GLY A 387 -9.02 18.60 -10.33
CA GLY A 387 -8.00 19.55 -10.73
C GLY A 387 -6.86 18.95 -11.55
N LEU A 388 -6.33 17.81 -11.11
CA LEU A 388 -5.27 17.08 -11.83
C LEU A 388 -5.77 16.52 -13.17
N GLU A 389 -7.02 16.04 -13.23
CA GLU A 389 -7.62 15.59 -14.49
C GLU A 389 -7.73 16.71 -15.51
N ARG A 390 -8.10 17.93 -15.08
CA ARG A 390 -8.15 19.10 -15.97
C ARG A 390 -6.79 19.44 -16.60
N ILE A 391 -5.67 19.13 -15.92
CA ILE A 391 -4.33 19.24 -16.53
C ILE A 391 -4.14 18.20 -17.62
N VAL A 392 -4.52 16.95 -17.33
CA VAL A 392 -4.33 15.82 -18.27
C VAL A 392 -5.21 15.95 -19.50
N THR A 393 -6.45 16.44 -19.35
CA THR A 393 -7.38 16.67 -20.47
C THR A 393 -7.07 17.94 -21.26
N GLY A 394 -6.27 18.85 -20.69
CA GLY A 394 -5.94 20.14 -21.29
C GLY A 394 -6.98 21.25 -21.01
N ASP A 395 -7.97 20.97 -20.13
CA ASP A 395 -8.99 21.95 -19.72
C ASP A 395 -8.43 23.04 -18.79
N ALA A 396 -7.36 22.73 -18.05
CA ALA A 396 -6.57 23.73 -17.31
C ALA A 396 -5.26 24.05 -18.04
N THR A 397 -5.08 25.32 -18.43
CA THR A 397 -3.89 25.78 -19.16
C THR A 397 -3.04 26.76 -18.36
N ASP A 398 -3.61 27.47 -17.38
CA ASP A 398 -2.92 28.33 -16.43
C ASP A 398 -2.86 27.64 -15.07
N MET A 399 -1.65 27.22 -14.68
CA MET A 399 -1.44 26.47 -13.42
C MET A 399 -1.59 27.37 -12.19
N LYS A 400 -1.40 28.67 -12.32
CA LYS A 400 -1.58 29.62 -11.23
C LYS A 400 -3.07 29.84 -10.95
N GLU A 401 -3.88 29.97 -12.00
CA GLU A 401 -5.34 30.04 -11.88
C GLU A 401 -5.89 28.75 -11.25
N LEU A 402 -5.48 27.59 -11.77
CA LEU A 402 -5.87 26.30 -11.19
C LEU A 402 -5.47 26.16 -9.72
N GLN A 403 -4.26 26.57 -9.37
CA GLN A 403 -3.81 26.55 -7.97
C GLN A 403 -4.73 27.37 -7.07
N GLN A 404 -5.11 28.58 -7.50
CA GLN A 404 -5.99 29.47 -6.74
C GLN A 404 -7.38 28.85 -6.54
N GLU A 405 -7.97 28.28 -7.60
CA GLU A 405 -9.24 27.56 -7.52
C GLU A 405 -9.18 26.42 -6.51
N LEU A 406 -8.14 25.58 -6.60
CA LEU A 406 -7.97 24.45 -5.66
C LEU A 406 -7.80 24.93 -4.21
N VAL A 407 -7.08 26.02 -3.99
CA VAL A 407 -6.91 26.63 -2.65
C VAL A 407 -8.26 27.11 -2.10
N GLU A 408 -9.07 27.78 -2.91
CA GLU A 408 -10.39 28.27 -2.51
C GLU A 408 -11.32 27.10 -2.15
N GLU A 409 -11.48 26.13 -3.05
CA GLU A 409 -12.37 24.98 -2.85
C GLU A 409 -11.96 24.10 -1.65
N VAL A 410 -10.66 23.90 -1.45
CA VAL A 410 -10.15 23.11 -0.34
C VAL A 410 -10.30 23.82 0.99
N ASN A 411 -10.02 25.14 1.05
CA ASN A 411 -10.14 25.92 2.29
C ASN A 411 -11.57 25.92 2.86
N ASP A 412 -12.59 25.84 2.01
CA ASP A 412 -13.99 25.75 2.44
C ASP A 412 -14.31 24.42 3.18
N LEU A 413 -13.47 23.40 2.99
CA LEU A 413 -13.63 22.07 3.58
C LEU A 413 -12.71 21.79 4.78
N LEU A 414 -11.69 22.64 4.99
CA LEU A 414 -10.78 22.47 6.13
C LEU A 414 -11.49 22.73 7.46
N PRO A 415 -11.07 22.06 8.54
CA PRO A 415 -11.62 22.33 9.86
C PRO A 415 -11.36 23.79 10.25
N ASN A 416 -12.38 24.45 10.82
CA ASN A 416 -12.23 25.80 11.34
C ASN A 416 -11.12 25.80 12.41
N SER A 417 -10.11 26.65 12.23
CA SER A 417 -8.99 26.85 13.14
C SER A 417 -9.42 27.48 14.47
#